data_0ae6a3c9d65d4e8d6b3caa90e636ffdd
#
_entry.id   0ae6a3c9d65d4e8d6b3caa90e636ffdd
#
_cell.length_a   1.000
_cell.length_b   1.000
_cell.length_c   1.000
_cell.angle_alpha   90.00
_cell.angle_beta   90.00
_cell.angle_gamma   90.00
#
_symmetry.space_group_name_H-M   'P 1'
#
loop_
_entity.id
_entity.type
_entity.pdbx_description
1 polymer ?
#
loop_
_entity_poly.entity_id
_entity_poly.type
_entity_poly.pdbx_seq_one_letter_code
_entity_poly.pdbx_strand_id
1 'polypeptide(L)'
;RTKFRKDRLIPLPKALLVELDNYLAARKACRPGDHNPFLLAGRKGQPLKVDRFRRVFHRAVEANGLKRPKRIMGNMTFGSPVPHSLRHSFAINTLNRIKARGVSPRHALPVLAAYMGHRKYQYTAAYLKVKDAGDLAGLIDFTKSQLDVV
;
A
#
# COMPACT_ATOMS: atom_id res chain seq x y z
N ARG A 1 -11.34 13.62 -1.50
CA ARG A 1 -10.80 14.26 -0.28
C ARG A 1 -10.00 13.21 0.48
N THR A 2 -8.74 13.51 0.82
CA THR A 2 -7.94 12.65 1.70
C THR A 2 -8.41 12.76 3.14
N LYS A 3 -8.18 11.72 3.97
CA LYS A 3 -8.56 11.68 5.40
C LYS A 3 -8.12 12.94 6.18
N PHE A 4 -7.08 13.63 5.72
CA PHE A 4 -6.51 14.81 6.39
C PHE A 4 -6.58 16.10 5.55
N ARG A 5 -7.37 16.13 4.47
CA ARG A 5 -7.52 17.28 3.56
C ARG A 5 -6.18 17.86 3.08
N LYS A 6 -5.17 17.00 2.90
CA LYS A 6 -3.83 17.37 2.41
C LYS A 6 -3.58 16.71 1.08
N ASP A 7 -3.23 17.50 0.10
CA ASP A 7 -2.73 17.02 -1.18
C ASP A 7 -1.24 16.69 -1.05
N ARG A 8 -0.78 15.80 -1.90
CA ARG A 8 0.62 15.42 -1.97
C ARG A 8 1.01 15.02 -3.37
N LEU A 9 2.22 15.36 -3.74
CA LEU A 9 2.86 14.87 -4.95
C LEU A 9 3.49 13.51 -4.66
N ILE A 10 3.21 12.54 -5.51
CA ILE A 10 3.78 11.20 -5.43
C ILE A 10 4.55 10.95 -6.72
N PRO A 11 5.89 10.83 -6.68
CA PRO A 11 6.66 10.51 -7.86
C PRO A 11 6.32 9.11 -8.35
N LEU A 12 6.10 8.98 -9.66
CA LEU A 12 5.76 7.71 -10.29
C LEU A 12 7.02 7.13 -10.95
N PRO A 13 7.37 5.87 -10.70
CA PRO A 13 8.44 5.17 -11.42
C PRO A 13 8.10 5.07 -12.92
N LYS A 14 9.12 5.08 -13.79
CA LYS A 14 8.94 4.96 -15.25
C LYS A 14 8.12 3.72 -15.63
N ALA A 15 8.39 2.59 -15.01
CA ALA A 15 7.61 1.36 -15.26
C ALA A 15 6.11 1.53 -14.96
N LEU A 16 5.75 2.28 -13.91
CA LEU A 16 4.33 2.55 -13.60
C LEU A 16 3.70 3.50 -14.63
N LEU A 17 4.46 4.42 -15.19
CA LEU A 17 3.96 5.30 -16.25
C LEU A 17 3.57 4.49 -17.49
N VAL A 18 4.40 3.52 -17.92
CA VAL A 18 4.07 2.61 -19.03
C VAL A 18 2.76 1.86 -18.76
N GLU A 19 2.59 1.33 -17.55
CA GLU A 19 1.35 0.62 -17.18
C GLU A 19 0.12 1.54 -17.15
N LEU A 20 0.30 2.79 -16.75
CA LEU A 20 -0.77 3.79 -16.80
C LEU A 20 -1.16 4.14 -18.24
N ASP A 21 -0.19 4.30 -19.13
CA ASP A 21 -0.44 4.57 -20.54
C ASP A 21 -1.16 3.40 -21.20
N ASN A 22 -0.72 2.15 -20.95
CA ASN A 22 -1.39 0.94 -21.39
C ASN A 22 -2.84 0.86 -20.89
N TYR A 23 -3.04 1.16 -19.61
CA TYR A 23 -4.38 1.20 -19.02
C TYR A 23 -5.27 2.25 -19.68
N LEU A 24 -4.75 3.47 -19.90
CA LEU A 24 -5.52 4.55 -20.53
C LEU A 24 -5.86 4.24 -21.99
N ALA A 25 -4.92 3.63 -22.73
CA ALA A 25 -5.14 3.18 -24.09
C ALA A 25 -6.24 2.10 -24.15
N ALA A 26 -6.14 1.07 -23.30
CA ALA A 26 -7.15 0.02 -23.19
C ALA A 26 -8.52 0.59 -22.77
N ARG A 27 -8.55 1.52 -21.82
CA ARG A 27 -9.78 2.20 -21.41
C ARG A 27 -10.43 2.95 -22.55
N LYS A 28 -9.65 3.71 -23.34
CA LYS A 28 -10.13 4.45 -24.51
C LYS A 28 -10.68 3.50 -25.59
N ALA A 29 -9.97 2.39 -25.85
CA ALA A 29 -10.41 1.40 -26.81
C ALA A 29 -11.73 0.71 -26.40
N CYS A 30 -11.85 0.33 -25.12
CA CYS A 30 -13.05 -0.33 -24.60
C CYS A 30 -14.24 0.63 -24.40
N ARG A 31 -14.01 1.93 -24.30
CA ARG A 31 -15.04 2.96 -24.04
C ARG A 31 -14.70 4.26 -24.74
N PRO A 32 -14.88 4.34 -26.08
CA PRO A 32 -14.47 5.51 -26.85
C PRO A 32 -15.13 6.84 -26.40
N GLY A 33 -16.33 6.79 -25.83
CA GLY A 33 -17.06 7.98 -25.31
C GLY A 33 -16.97 8.17 -23.81
N ASP A 34 -16.00 7.56 -23.13
CA ASP A 34 -15.87 7.71 -21.66
C ASP A 34 -15.13 8.99 -21.27
N HIS A 35 -15.88 10.01 -20.87
CA HIS A 35 -15.39 11.28 -20.33
C HIS A 35 -15.25 11.27 -18.79
N ASN A 36 -15.16 10.09 -18.16
CA ASN A 36 -15.04 9.98 -16.71
C ASN A 36 -13.70 10.59 -16.23
N PRO A 37 -13.72 11.64 -15.38
CA PRO A 37 -12.52 12.39 -14.98
C PRO A 37 -11.61 11.59 -14.00
N PHE A 38 -12.10 10.50 -13.45
CA PHE A 38 -11.33 9.70 -12.49
C PHE A 38 -10.39 8.74 -13.20
N LEU A 39 -9.12 8.69 -12.76
CA LEU A 39 -8.14 7.74 -13.28
C LEU A 39 -8.69 6.30 -13.21
N LEU A 40 -9.11 5.85 -12.05
CA LEU A 40 -9.81 4.58 -11.90
C LEU A 40 -11.31 4.80 -12.05
N ALA A 41 -11.78 4.62 -13.28
CA ALA A 41 -13.15 4.92 -13.65
C ALA A 41 -14.13 3.82 -13.21
N GLY A 42 -15.20 4.27 -12.59
CA GLY A 42 -16.40 3.45 -12.34
C GLY A 42 -17.41 3.55 -13.47
N ARG A 43 -18.68 3.34 -13.14
CA ARG A 43 -19.80 3.53 -14.07
C ARG A 43 -20.38 4.96 -13.91
N LYS A 44 -21.05 5.47 -14.97
CA LYS A 44 -21.79 6.74 -14.94
C LYS A 44 -20.98 7.93 -14.40
N GLY A 45 -19.74 8.10 -14.89
CA GLY A 45 -18.89 9.22 -14.46
C GLY A 45 -18.38 9.19 -13.02
N GLN A 46 -18.61 8.09 -12.29
CA GLN A 46 -18.19 7.95 -10.89
C GLN A 46 -16.79 7.30 -10.78
N PRO A 47 -16.09 7.46 -9.66
CA PRO A 47 -14.85 6.73 -9.40
C PRO A 47 -15.11 5.23 -9.22
N LEU A 48 -14.08 4.42 -9.36
CA LEU A 48 -14.13 3.00 -9.06
C LEU A 48 -14.51 2.79 -7.57
N LYS A 49 -15.56 2.01 -7.33
CA LYS A 49 -15.97 1.69 -5.95
C LYS A 49 -14.91 0.85 -5.24
N VAL A 50 -14.63 1.19 -3.99
CA VAL A 50 -13.63 0.50 -3.14
C VAL A 50 -13.88 -1.00 -3.06
N ASP A 51 -15.15 -1.43 -2.94
CA ASP A 51 -15.49 -2.87 -2.86
C ASP A 51 -15.18 -3.64 -4.14
N ARG A 52 -15.27 -2.97 -5.31
CA ARG A 52 -14.86 -3.58 -6.57
C ARG A 52 -13.34 -3.76 -6.61
N PHE A 53 -12.59 -2.75 -6.16
CA PHE A 53 -11.13 -2.85 -6.02
C PHE A 53 -10.75 -3.98 -5.06
N ARG A 54 -11.37 -4.05 -3.88
CA ARG A 54 -11.14 -5.14 -2.91
C ARG A 54 -11.38 -6.52 -3.50
N ARG A 55 -12.49 -6.70 -4.23
CA ARG A 55 -12.80 -7.99 -4.89
C ARG A 55 -11.73 -8.40 -5.90
N VAL A 56 -11.26 -7.47 -6.73
CA VAL A 56 -10.18 -7.75 -7.69
C VAL A 56 -8.89 -8.11 -6.95
N PHE A 57 -8.54 -7.36 -5.91
CA PHE A 57 -7.37 -7.63 -5.08
C PHE A 57 -7.43 -9.04 -4.45
N HIS A 58 -8.55 -9.41 -3.84
CA HIS A 58 -8.68 -10.73 -3.21
C HIS A 58 -8.66 -11.88 -4.22
N ARG A 59 -9.20 -11.68 -5.43
CA ARG A 59 -9.02 -12.65 -6.52
C ARG A 59 -7.54 -12.82 -6.89
N ALA A 60 -6.79 -11.74 -6.99
CA ALA A 60 -5.36 -11.80 -7.25
C ALA A 60 -4.60 -12.51 -6.12
N VAL A 61 -4.95 -12.25 -4.86
CA VAL A 61 -4.40 -12.97 -3.69
C VAL A 61 -4.65 -14.48 -3.79
N GLU A 62 -5.85 -14.87 -4.16
CA GLU A 62 -6.25 -16.28 -4.31
C GLU A 62 -5.53 -16.94 -5.51
N ALA A 63 -5.51 -16.27 -6.67
CA ALA A 63 -4.83 -16.76 -7.87
C ALA A 63 -3.32 -16.95 -7.69
N ASN A 64 -2.69 -16.19 -6.80
CA ASN A 64 -1.27 -16.31 -6.46
C ASN A 64 -1.01 -17.24 -5.24
N GLY A 65 -1.97 -18.01 -4.78
CA GLY A 65 -1.81 -18.94 -3.67
C GLY A 65 -1.53 -18.29 -2.31
N LEU A 66 -1.81 -16.99 -2.17
CA LEU A 66 -1.55 -16.21 -0.96
C LEU A 66 -2.73 -16.22 0.03
N LYS A 67 -3.78 -16.95 -0.29
CA LYS A 67 -4.93 -17.11 0.60
C LYS A 67 -4.52 -17.87 1.86
N ARG A 68 -4.81 -17.32 3.02
CA ARG A 68 -4.48 -17.89 4.34
C ARG A 68 -5.74 -17.97 5.20
N PRO A 69 -5.91 -19.03 6.00
CA PRO A 69 -6.98 -19.08 6.98
C PRO A 69 -6.82 -17.95 8.00
N LYS A 70 -7.97 -17.42 8.43
CA LYS A 70 -7.99 -16.40 9.48
C LYS A 70 -7.62 -17.05 10.82
N ARG A 71 -6.61 -16.50 11.49
CA ARG A 71 -6.18 -16.91 12.84
C ARG A 71 -6.23 -15.69 13.75
N ILE A 72 -6.72 -15.88 14.97
CA ILE A 72 -6.75 -14.86 16.00
C ILE A 72 -5.76 -15.27 17.07
N MET A 73 -4.84 -14.36 17.41
CA MET A 73 -3.84 -14.54 18.47
C MET A 73 -3.87 -13.31 19.36
N GLY A 74 -4.43 -13.45 20.54
CA GLY A 74 -4.72 -12.32 21.44
C GLY A 74 -5.73 -11.37 20.78
N ASN A 75 -5.39 -10.09 20.71
CA ASN A 75 -6.19 -9.03 20.04
C ASN A 75 -5.87 -8.85 18.55
N MET A 76 -5.05 -9.73 17.96
CA MET A 76 -4.61 -9.61 16.57
C MET A 76 -5.26 -10.64 15.67
N THR A 77 -5.51 -10.25 14.43
CA THR A 77 -6.03 -11.13 13.38
C THR A 77 -5.00 -11.27 12.27
N PHE A 78 -4.57 -12.50 12.03
CA PHE A 78 -3.75 -12.89 10.88
C PHE A 78 -4.64 -13.51 9.80
N GLY A 79 -4.25 -13.37 8.54
CA GLY A 79 -5.01 -13.94 7.43
C GLY A 79 -4.42 -13.59 6.08
N SER A 80 -5.25 -13.68 5.06
CA SER A 80 -4.87 -13.32 3.70
C SER A 80 -4.45 -11.85 3.60
N PRO A 81 -3.52 -11.51 2.69
CA PRO A 81 -3.18 -10.12 2.41
C PRO A 81 -4.41 -9.29 2.09
N VAL A 82 -4.41 -8.06 2.55
CA VAL A 82 -5.40 -7.02 2.23
C VAL A 82 -4.72 -5.89 1.43
N PRO A 83 -5.45 -5.00 0.75
CA PRO A 83 -4.82 -3.89 0.00
C PRO A 83 -3.82 -3.07 0.82
N HIS A 84 -4.06 -2.92 2.12
CA HIS A 84 -3.15 -2.23 3.02
C HIS A 84 -1.81 -2.95 3.22
N SER A 85 -1.78 -4.27 3.04
CA SER A 85 -0.53 -5.06 3.10
C SER A 85 0.49 -4.64 2.04
N LEU A 86 0.04 -4.18 0.86
CA LEU A 86 0.93 -3.61 -0.16
C LEU A 86 1.70 -2.39 0.35
N ARG A 87 1.05 -1.58 1.17
CA ARG A 87 1.65 -0.40 1.78
C ARG A 87 2.74 -0.79 2.77
N HIS A 88 2.51 -1.82 3.59
CA HIS A 88 3.51 -2.35 4.50
C HIS A 88 4.71 -2.93 3.75
N SER A 89 4.45 -3.77 2.74
CA SER A 89 5.50 -4.34 1.89
C SER A 89 6.32 -3.25 1.19
N PHE A 90 5.68 -2.20 0.67
CA PHE A 90 6.37 -1.07 0.07
C PHE A 90 7.33 -0.40 1.06
N ALA A 91 6.86 -0.11 2.29
CA ALA A 91 7.70 0.53 3.30
C ALA A 91 8.92 -0.33 3.67
N ILE A 92 8.69 -1.61 3.98
CA ILE A 92 9.75 -2.56 4.36
C ILE A 92 10.76 -2.74 3.22
N ASN A 93 10.28 -2.98 2.00
CA ASN A 93 11.14 -3.16 0.84
C ASN A 93 11.97 -1.91 0.51
N THR A 94 11.39 -0.72 0.69
CA THR A 94 12.10 0.54 0.50
C THR A 94 13.24 0.68 1.51
N LEU A 95 12.98 0.44 2.80
CA LEU A 95 14.00 0.50 3.84
C LEU A 95 15.10 -0.56 3.64
N ASN A 96 14.74 -1.77 3.18
CA ASN A 96 15.70 -2.82 2.85
C ASN A 96 16.62 -2.42 1.69
N ARG A 97 16.06 -1.84 0.61
CA ARG A 97 16.85 -1.36 -0.52
C ARG A 97 17.80 -0.24 -0.13
N ILE A 98 17.40 0.67 0.75
CA ILE A 98 18.24 1.75 1.26
C ILE A 98 19.41 1.18 2.08
N LYS A 99 19.13 0.21 2.96
CA LYS A 99 20.18 -0.48 3.73
C LYS A 99 21.16 -1.21 2.81
N ALA A 100 20.66 -1.91 1.79
CA ALA A 100 21.51 -2.63 0.83
C ALA A 100 22.47 -1.70 0.05
N ARG A 101 22.15 -0.40 -0.03
CA ARG A 101 23.03 0.64 -0.60
C ARG A 101 23.99 1.25 0.42
N GLY A 102 24.12 0.69 1.63
CA GLY A 102 24.99 1.21 2.68
C GLY A 102 24.46 2.46 3.39
N VAL A 103 23.24 2.91 3.08
CA VAL A 103 22.66 4.10 3.71
C VAL A 103 21.82 3.70 4.92
N SER A 104 21.93 4.45 6.01
CA SER A 104 21.09 4.21 7.18
C SER A 104 19.60 4.40 6.83
N PRO A 105 18.74 3.39 7.04
CA PRO A 105 17.31 3.50 6.80
C PRO A 105 16.63 4.63 7.57
N ARG A 106 17.22 5.05 8.70
CA ARG A 106 16.68 6.15 9.53
C ARG A 106 16.65 7.49 8.78
N HIS A 107 17.62 7.73 7.90
CA HIS A 107 17.67 8.95 7.09
C HIS A 107 16.51 9.05 6.09
N ALA A 108 15.95 7.92 5.67
CA ALA A 108 14.85 7.88 4.73
C ALA A 108 13.47 8.02 5.37
N LEU A 109 13.37 7.92 6.70
CA LEU A 109 12.07 7.91 7.38
C LEU A 109 11.22 9.16 7.11
N PRO A 110 11.75 10.40 7.13
CA PRO A 110 10.93 11.58 6.86
C PRO A 110 10.36 11.57 5.45
N VAL A 111 11.18 11.22 4.44
CA VAL A 111 10.77 11.14 3.04
C VAL A 111 9.74 10.03 2.85
N LEU A 112 9.99 8.85 3.42
CA LEU A 112 9.06 7.73 3.35
C LEU A 112 7.73 8.05 4.05
N ALA A 113 7.76 8.75 5.20
CA ALA A 113 6.57 9.20 5.90
C ALA A 113 5.75 10.18 5.05
N ALA A 114 6.40 11.14 4.40
CA ALA A 114 5.74 12.08 3.48
C ALA A 114 5.11 11.34 2.30
N TYR A 115 5.85 10.44 1.66
CA TYR A 115 5.37 9.62 0.55
C TYR A 115 4.14 8.78 0.95
N MET A 116 4.21 8.13 2.11
CA MET A 116 3.10 7.34 2.65
C MET A 116 1.97 8.22 3.19
N GLY A 117 2.18 9.52 3.42
CA GLY A 117 1.20 10.43 4.00
C GLY A 117 0.93 10.14 5.48
N HIS A 118 1.94 9.70 6.21
CA HIS A 118 1.85 9.58 7.66
C HIS A 118 1.89 10.95 8.31
N ARG A 119 1.01 11.15 9.29
CA ARG A 119 0.94 12.43 10.03
C ARG A 119 2.15 12.64 10.93
N LYS A 120 2.68 11.56 11.50
CA LYS A 120 3.87 11.54 12.33
C LYS A 120 4.85 10.52 11.78
N TYR A 121 6.14 10.85 11.73
CA TYR A 121 7.16 9.95 11.19
C TYR A 121 7.37 8.70 12.05
N GLN A 122 6.98 8.72 13.33
CA GLN A 122 7.02 7.58 14.24
C GLN A 122 6.24 6.38 13.69
N TYR A 123 5.14 6.61 12.97
CA TYR A 123 4.39 5.53 12.30
C TYR A 123 5.21 4.84 11.20
N THR A 124 6.14 5.57 10.59
CA THR A 124 7.08 5.01 9.63
C THR A 124 8.26 4.33 10.34
N ALA A 125 8.70 4.86 11.48
CA ALA A 125 9.79 4.28 12.28
C ALA A 125 9.44 2.87 12.80
N ALA A 126 8.16 2.57 13.01
CA ALA A 126 7.72 1.24 13.39
C ALA A 126 8.16 0.15 12.38
N TYR A 127 8.31 0.49 11.08
CA TYR A 127 8.82 -0.44 10.07
C TYR A 127 10.30 -0.83 10.27
N LEU A 128 11.09 -0.02 10.98
CA LEU A 128 12.46 -0.38 11.34
C LEU A 128 12.48 -1.54 12.35
N LYS A 129 11.58 -1.52 13.33
CA LYS A 129 11.46 -2.57 14.34
C LYS A 129 11.15 -3.93 13.71
N VAL A 130 10.23 -3.97 12.73
CA VAL A 130 9.89 -5.19 12.00
C VAL A 130 11.12 -5.78 11.29
N LYS A 131 12.01 -4.91 10.81
CA LYS A 131 13.21 -5.32 10.11
C LYS A 131 14.30 -5.87 11.03
N ASP A 132 14.49 -5.21 12.18
CA ASP A 132 15.53 -5.61 13.14
C ASP A 132 15.16 -6.92 13.86
N ALA A 133 13.87 -7.24 13.94
CA ALA A 133 13.39 -8.42 14.63
C ALA A 133 13.48 -9.72 13.81
N GLY A 134 13.81 -9.67 12.50
CA GLY A 134 14.09 -10.86 11.65
C GLY A 134 13.06 -12.00 11.66
N ASP A 135 12.10 -11.96 12.59
CA ASP A 135 11.16 -13.01 12.95
C ASP A 135 9.70 -12.54 12.95
N LEU A 136 8.77 -13.52 12.88
CA LEU A 136 7.34 -13.33 13.06
C LEU A 136 6.97 -12.54 14.34
N ALA A 137 7.78 -12.62 15.39
CA ALA A 137 7.60 -11.88 16.63
C ALA A 137 7.67 -10.35 16.41
N GLY A 138 8.57 -9.88 15.55
CA GLY A 138 8.65 -8.46 15.21
C GLY A 138 7.47 -7.94 14.40
N LEU A 139 6.83 -8.78 13.59
CA LEU A 139 5.58 -8.48 12.90
C LEU A 139 4.42 -8.35 13.90
N ILE A 140 4.44 -9.13 14.97
CA ILE A 140 3.46 -9.10 16.05
C ILE A 140 3.55 -7.77 16.81
N ASP A 141 4.74 -7.36 17.22
CA ASP A 141 4.96 -6.09 17.91
C ASP A 141 4.65 -4.88 17.04
N PHE A 142 4.95 -4.97 15.74
CA PHE A 142 4.57 -3.95 14.78
C PHE A 142 3.05 -3.77 14.68
N THR A 143 2.30 -4.88 14.66
CA THR A 143 0.84 -4.83 14.57
C THR A 143 0.22 -4.28 15.84
N LYS A 144 0.75 -4.63 17.03
CA LYS A 144 0.34 -4.05 18.31
C LYS A 144 0.56 -2.54 18.35
N SER A 145 1.75 -2.08 17.95
CA SER A 145 2.07 -0.65 17.95
C SER A 145 1.20 0.19 17.00
N GLN A 146 0.52 -0.43 16.05
CA GLN A 146 -0.45 0.23 15.16
C GLN A 146 -1.86 0.28 15.77
N LEU A 147 -2.19 -0.64 16.67
CA LEU A 147 -3.50 -0.69 17.37
C LEU A 147 -3.55 0.29 18.54
N ASP A 148 -2.42 0.52 19.21
CA ASP A 148 -2.32 1.47 20.33
C ASP A 148 -2.33 2.95 19.89
N VAL A 149 -2.53 3.23 18.61
CA VAL A 149 -2.43 4.57 18.02
C VAL A 149 -3.74 4.99 17.31
N VAL A 150 -4.84 4.27 17.53
CA VAL A 150 -6.17 4.64 16.99
C VAL A 150 -7.00 5.40 18.02
#